data_58189344622b29d557d6bd284ffc251c
#
_entry.id   58189344622b29d557d6bd284ffc251c
#
_cell.length_a   1.000
_cell.length_b   1.000
_cell.length_c   1.000
_cell.angle_alpha   90.00
_cell.angle_beta   90.00
_cell.angle_gamma   90.00
#
_symmetry.space_group_name_H-M   'P 1'
#
loop_
_entity.id
_entity.type
_entity.pdbx_description
1 polymer ?
#
loop_
_entity_poly.entity_id
_entity_poly.type
_entity_poly.pdbx_seq_one_letter_code
_entity_poly.pdbx_strand_id
1 'polypeptide(L)'
;MKQFKVLAIPFLLICLVSPLALVGQSSSLVSEMSDLAWAGEVDRARAVLEARRVDSEQPTPEWLAAVSWMARGASFAERWNLAEQYATEAIEGSLALLKEQPLDSERFLPTALGAGLEVLGHTYAAQGDRARAVNLLRAARRDYAGTSIETRIQKNFLLLSLEGRPFPVLEIDHYLGSPPPTPDELKGKVVLFFFWAHWCPDCKRQEPVLRGLYEAYNDQGLVIVGPTQYWGYTSRGQNATPEEELAYLKGDYAAQFPIPSWMGVPISTNNFLNFGVSTTPTLVLVDRDGIVQRYNPGDLSHEELAALIEPLLE
;
A
#
# COMPACT_ATOMS: atom_id res chain seq x y z
N MET A 1 -20.96 92.45 -3.31
CA MET A 1 -20.66 91.08 -3.81
C MET A 1 -19.95 90.31 -2.67
N LYS A 2 -20.71 89.45 -1.95
CA LYS A 2 -20.21 88.68 -0.81
C LYS A 2 -19.81 87.36 -1.28
N GLN A 3 -18.51 87.01 -1.09
CA GLN A 3 -17.94 85.69 -1.38
C GLN A 3 -18.34 84.76 -0.22
N PHE A 4 -19.02 83.63 -0.54
CA PHE A 4 -19.25 82.54 0.40
C PHE A 4 -18.00 81.55 0.31
N LYS A 5 -17.29 81.41 1.44
CA LYS A 5 -16.26 80.36 1.60
C LYS A 5 -16.98 79.04 1.98
N VAL A 6 -16.85 78.05 1.14
CA VAL A 6 -17.29 76.70 1.43
C VAL A 6 -16.20 75.97 2.22
N LEU A 7 -16.53 75.58 3.45
CA LEU A 7 -15.65 74.77 4.32
C LEU A 7 -15.81 73.30 3.94
N ALA A 8 -14.76 72.68 3.41
CA ALA A 8 -14.74 71.26 3.13
C ALA A 8 -14.35 70.51 4.41
N ILE A 9 -15.20 69.64 4.91
CA ILE A 9 -14.95 68.71 6.02
C ILE A 9 -14.41 67.42 5.41
N PRO A 10 -13.24 66.93 5.80
CA PRO A 10 -12.76 65.63 5.32
C PRO A 10 -13.47 64.53 6.08
N PHE A 11 -14.20 63.67 5.33
CA PHE A 11 -14.79 62.44 5.83
C PHE A 11 -13.66 61.43 6.02
N LEU A 12 -13.29 61.13 7.28
CA LEU A 12 -12.34 60.11 7.63
C LEU A 12 -13.05 58.73 7.55
N LEU A 13 -12.79 57.99 6.49
CA LEU A 13 -13.31 56.64 6.32
C LEU A 13 -12.48 55.66 7.20
N ILE A 14 -12.99 55.38 8.39
CA ILE A 14 -12.42 54.32 9.25
C ILE A 14 -12.81 52.97 8.68
N CYS A 15 -11.91 52.34 7.91
CA CYS A 15 -12.01 50.95 7.56
C CYS A 15 -11.82 50.08 8.81
N LEU A 16 -12.89 49.61 9.40
CA LEU A 16 -12.86 48.54 10.38
C LEU A 16 -12.47 47.25 9.64
N VAL A 17 -11.17 46.96 9.65
CA VAL A 17 -10.64 45.63 9.28
C VAL A 17 -10.97 44.71 10.43
N SER A 18 -12.08 43.99 10.33
CA SER A 18 -12.34 42.84 11.21
C SER A 18 -11.28 41.77 10.92
N PRO A 19 -10.56 41.28 11.91
CA PRO A 19 -9.71 40.11 11.69
C PRO A 19 -10.66 38.94 11.40
N LEU A 20 -10.73 38.48 10.15
CA LEU A 20 -11.18 37.14 9.86
C LEU A 20 -10.27 36.20 10.64
N ALA A 21 -10.76 35.69 11.76
CA ALA A 21 -10.17 34.54 12.40
C ALA A 21 -10.22 33.42 11.35
N LEU A 22 -9.05 33.06 10.79
CA LEU A 22 -8.88 31.77 10.14
C LEU A 22 -9.19 30.73 11.22
N VAL A 23 -10.42 30.22 11.19
CA VAL A 23 -10.77 28.96 11.84
C VAL A 23 -10.01 27.92 11.04
N GLY A 24 -8.76 27.67 11.43
CA GLY A 24 -8.03 26.52 10.96
C GLY A 24 -8.88 25.31 11.30
N GLN A 25 -9.30 24.55 10.28
CA GLN A 25 -9.90 23.24 10.51
C GLN A 25 -8.86 22.46 11.29
N SER A 26 -9.12 22.19 12.56
CA SER A 26 -8.27 21.29 13.35
C SER A 26 -8.31 19.93 12.65
N SER A 27 -7.19 19.53 12.05
CA SER A 27 -7.06 18.18 11.53
C SER A 27 -7.42 17.17 12.63
N SER A 28 -8.12 16.09 12.28
CA SER A 28 -8.40 15.05 13.26
C SER A 28 -7.08 14.50 13.82
N LEU A 29 -7.08 13.99 15.05
CA LEU A 29 -5.88 13.37 15.64
C LEU A 29 -5.32 12.28 14.72
N VAL A 30 -6.19 11.49 14.10
CA VAL A 30 -5.80 10.44 13.14
C VAL A 30 -5.05 11.02 11.94
N SER A 31 -5.53 12.14 11.37
CA SER A 31 -4.85 12.80 10.24
C SER A 31 -3.48 13.33 10.67
N GLU A 32 -3.41 14.03 11.80
CA GLU A 32 -2.14 14.56 12.31
C GLU A 32 -1.13 13.44 12.59
N MET A 33 -1.55 12.34 13.19
CA MET A 33 -0.68 11.19 13.44
C MET A 33 -0.22 10.50 12.15
N SER A 34 -1.11 10.41 11.15
CA SER A 34 -0.77 9.91 9.82
C SER A 34 0.31 10.76 9.15
N ASP A 35 0.13 12.09 9.14
CA ASP A 35 1.06 13.02 8.52
C ASP A 35 2.46 12.95 9.17
N LEU A 36 2.51 12.89 10.51
CA LEU A 36 3.75 12.73 11.26
C LEU A 36 4.44 11.39 11.00
N ALA A 37 3.67 10.31 10.88
CA ALA A 37 4.21 8.98 10.55
C ALA A 37 4.85 8.95 9.16
N TRP A 38 4.20 9.53 8.16
CA TRP A 38 4.74 9.64 6.80
C TRP A 38 5.94 10.59 6.70
N ALA A 39 5.99 11.63 7.53
CA ALA A 39 7.13 12.53 7.63
C ALA A 39 8.33 11.93 8.38
N GLY A 40 8.19 10.74 9.00
CA GLY A 40 9.24 10.13 9.83
C GLY A 40 9.44 10.82 11.19
N GLU A 41 8.51 11.70 11.60
CA GLU A 41 8.63 12.51 12.82
C GLU A 41 8.14 11.73 14.07
N VAL A 42 8.73 10.56 14.33
CA VAL A 42 8.27 9.60 15.34
C VAL A 42 8.20 10.19 16.75
N ASP A 43 9.23 10.94 17.17
CA ASP A 43 9.26 11.52 18.53
C ASP A 43 8.23 12.62 18.71
N ARG A 44 7.98 13.40 17.65
CA ARG A 44 6.91 14.40 17.63
C ARG A 44 5.53 13.74 17.64
N ALA A 45 5.33 12.70 16.84
CA ALA A 45 4.10 11.91 16.84
C ALA A 45 3.79 11.36 18.24
N ARG A 46 4.83 10.81 18.90
CA ARG A 46 4.70 10.33 20.29
C ARG A 46 4.32 11.44 21.25
N ALA A 47 4.99 12.59 21.18
CA ALA A 47 4.69 13.72 22.08
C ALA A 47 3.26 14.23 21.88
N VAL A 48 2.78 14.33 20.63
CA VAL A 48 1.41 14.74 20.29
C VAL A 48 0.38 13.74 20.85
N LEU A 49 0.63 12.45 20.65
CA LEU A 49 -0.26 11.39 21.13
C LEU A 49 -0.35 11.39 22.65
N GLU A 50 0.79 11.38 23.34
CA GLU A 50 0.82 11.35 24.82
C GLU A 50 0.23 12.62 25.45
N ALA A 51 0.43 13.80 24.84
CA ALA A 51 -0.20 15.04 25.31
C ALA A 51 -1.73 15.03 25.24
N ARG A 52 -2.30 14.17 24.39
CA ARG A 52 -3.77 14.02 24.22
C ARG A 52 -4.32 12.74 24.84
N ARG A 53 -3.47 11.98 25.53
CA ARG A 53 -3.90 10.78 26.25
C ARG A 53 -4.82 11.18 27.39
N VAL A 54 -6.03 10.63 27.39
CA VAL A 54 -7.01 10.82 28.44
C VAL A 54 -7.07 9.52 29.24
N ASP A 55 -7.00 9.62 30.57
CA ASP A 55 -7.25 8.50 31.48
C ASP A 55 -8.76 8.16 31.45
N SER A 56 -9.19 7.42 30.43
CA SER A 56 -10.53 6.87 30.32
C SER A 56 -10.48 5.36 30.49
N GLU A 57 -11.48 4.79 31.15
CA GLU A 57 -11.57 3.33 31.32
C GLU A 57 -11.73 2.59 29.98
N GLN A 58 -12.23 3.28 28.94
CA GLN A 58 -12.35 2.73 27.59
C GLN A 58 -11.88 3.74 26.53
N PRO A 59 -10.90 3.37 25.70
CA PRO A 59 -10.44 4.20 24.61
C PRO A 59 -11.48 4.25 23.47
N THR A 60 -11.58 5.39 22.78
CA THR A 60 -12.44 5.52 21.61
C THR A 60 -11.83 4.86 20.37
N PRO A 61 -12.62 4.41 19.36
CA PRO A 61 -12.10 3.90 18.10
C PRO A 61 -11.15 4.89 17.38
N GLU A 62 -11.46 6.20 17.40
CA GLU A 62 -10.61 7.23 16.82
C GLU A 62 -9.25 7.33 17.53
N TRP A 63 -9.24 7.25 18.86
CA TRP A 63 -8.00 7.20 19.63
C TRP A 63 -7.14 6.00 19.22
N LEU A 64 -7.73 4.80 19.17
CA LEU A 64 -7.02 3.59 18.78
C LEU A 64 -6.50 3.65 17.34
N ALA A 65 -7.22 4.29 16.42
CA ALA A 65 -6.73 4.54 15.08
C ALA A 65 -5.49 5.47 15.10
N ALA A 66 -5.49 6.51 15.93
CA ALA A 66 -4.32 7.38 16.11
C ALA A 66 -3.13 6.62 16.73
N VAL A 67 -3.37 5.77 17.73
CA VAL A 67 -2.36 4.86 18.30
C VAL A 67 -1.78 3.93 17.24
N SER A 68 -2.61 3.38 16.36
CA SER A 68 -2.15 2.52 15.26
C SER A 68 -1.26 3.27 14.25
N TRP A 69 -1.48 4.57 14.03
CA TRP A 69 -0.57 5.40 13.22
C TRP A 69 0.75 5.67 13.93
N MET A 70 0.75 5.82 15.27
CA MET A 70 1.99 5.88 16.05
C MET A 70 2.81 4.60 15.88
N ALA A 71 2.15 3.44 15.95
CA ALA A 71 2.78 2.15 15.72
C ALA A 71 3.41 2.05 14.31
N ARG A 72 2.68 2.50 13.27
CA ARG A 72 3.20 2.55 11.89
C ARG A 72 4.41 3.46 11.75
N GLY A 73 4.34 4.68 12.28
CA GLY A 73 5.47 5.62 12.24
C GLY A 73 6.72 5.03 12.91
N ALA A 74 6.55 4.36 14.05
CA ALA A 74 7.63 3.65 14.73
C ALA A 74 8.19 2.49 13.87
N SER A 75 7.33 1.73 13.19
CA SER A 75 7.71 0.65 12.28
C SER A 75 8.48 1.17 11.05
N PHE A 76 8.03 2.27 10.44
CA PHE A 76 8.72 2.90 9.31
C PHE A 76 10.12 3.40 9.67
N ALA A 77 10.31 3.82 10.94
CA ALA A 77 11.59 4.23 11.48
C ALA A 77 12.39 3.08 12.12
N GLU A 78 11.98 1.83 11.93
CA GLU A 78 12.61 0.62 12.47
C GLU A 78 12.74 0.62 14.01
N ARG A 79 11.90 1.38 14.70
CA ARG A 79 11.85 1.43 16.18
C ARG A 79 10.97 0.31 16.72
N TRP A 80 11.39 -0.93 16.55
CA TRP A 80 10.58 -2.14 16.71
C TRP A 80 9.92 -2.29 18.07
N ASN A 81 10.62 -1.97 19.16
CA ASN A 81 10.04 -2.04 20.51
C ASN A 81 8.89 -1.04 20.70
N LEU A 82 9.03 0.14 20.11
CA LEU A 82 8.00 1.17 20.14
C LEU A 82 6.81 0.80 19.24
N ALA A 83 7.10 0.23 18.08
CA ALA A 83 6.09 -0.30 17.16
C ALA A 83 5.26 -1.41 17.84
N GLU A 84 5.91 -2.37 18.50
CA GLU A 84 5.25 -3.44 19.25
C GLU A 84 4.36 -2.89 20.36
N GLN A 85 4.85 -1.93 21.15
CA GLN A 85 4.11 -1.30 22.23
C GLN A 85 2.78 -0.72 21.75
N TYR A 86 2.83 0.18 20.76
CA TYR A 86 1.62 0.86 20.28
C TYR A 86 0.73 -0.02 19.41
N ALA A 87 1.30 -0.99 18.69
CA ALA A 87 0.49 -1.98 17.96
C ALA A 87 -0.30 -2.87 18.93
N THR A 88 0.32 -3.30 20.02
CA THR A 88 -0.35 -4.08 21.06
C THR A 88 -1.46 -3.27 21.73
N GLU A 89 -1.20 -2.01 22.10
CA GLU A 89 -2.22 -1.11 22.66
C GLU A 89 -3.43 -0.97 21.70
N ALA A 90 -3.17 -0.74 20.42
CA ALA A 90 -4.24 -0.61 19.41
C ALA A 90 -5.06 -1.90 19.29
N ILE A 91 -4.41 -3.07 19.30
CA ILE A 91 -5.08 -4.37 19.20
C ILE A 91 -5.92 -4.64 20.46
N GLU A 92 -5.32 -4.53 21.66
CA GLU A 92 -6.00 -4.83 22.93
C GLU A 92 -7.21 -3.92 23.15
N GLY A 93 -7.06 -2.61 22.91
CA GLY A 93 -8.17 -1.67 22.96
C GLY A 93 -9.26 -1.99 21.93
N SER A 94 -8.89 -2.36 20.70
CA SER A 94 -9.86 -2.76 19.69
C SER A 94 -10.60 -4.03 20.08
N LEU A 95 -9.91 -5.04 20.64
CA LEU A 95 -10.52 -6.27 21.12
C LEU A 95 -11.48 -6.05 22.29
N ALA A 96 -11.19 -5.05 23.13
CA ALA A 96 -12.13 -4.66 24.19
C ALA A 96 -13.42 -4.09 23.63
N LEU A 97 -13.34 -3.20 22.65
CA LEU A 97 -14.51 -2.61 21.98
C LEU A 97 -15.32 -3.62 21.16
N LEU A 98 -14.68 -4.63 20.58
CA LEU A 98 -15.37 -5.69 19.82
C LEU A 98 -16.30 -6.56 20.67
N LYS A 99 -16.21 -6.49 22.00
CA LYS A 99 -17.16 -7.14 22.92
C LYS A 99 -18.51 -6.41 22.95
N GLU A 100 -18.53 -5.13 22.58
CA GLU A 100 -19.67 -4.23 22.70
C GLU A 100 -20.26 -3.86 21.32
N GLN A 101 -19.44 -3.89 20.27
CA GLN A 101 -19.87 -3.47 18.93
C GLN A 101 -19.19 -4.29 17.82
N PRO A 102 -19.86 -4.49 16.65
CA PRO A 102 -19.23 -5.12 15.49
C PRO A 102 -18.05 -4.29 14.96
N LEU A 103 -17.06 -4.97 14.35
CA LEU A 103 -15.87 -4.34 13.77
C LEU A 103 -16.21 -3.24 12.77
N ASP A 104 -17.13 -3.53 11.85
CA ASP A 104 -17.48 -2.64 10.73
C ASP A 104 -18.64 -1.67 11.05
N SER A 105 -18.99 -1.50 12.35
CA SER A 105 -20.02 -0.57 12.77
C SER A 105 -19.60 0.91 12.65
N GLU A 106 -18.31 1.18 12.57
CA GLU A 106 -17.74 2.50 12.38
C GLU A 106 -16.35 2.40 11.70
N ARG A 107 -15.80 3.51 11.20
CA ARG A 107 -14.62 3.51 10.31
C ARG A 107 -13.26 3.34 10.97
N PHE A 108 -13.12 3.71 12.24
CA PHE A 108 -11.82 3.78 12.92
C PHE A 108 -11.40 2.46 13.55
N LEU A 109 -12.36 1.66 14.03
CA LEU A 109 -12.07 0.37 14.66
C LEU A 109 -11.40 -0.63 13.69
N PRO A 110 -11.89 -0.78 12.43
CA PRO A 110 -11.18 -1.56 11.43
C PRO A 110 -9.76 -1.03 11.14
N THR A 111 -9.62 0.30 11.11
CA THR A 111 -8.30 0.93 10.89
C THR A 111 -7.33 0.59 12.02
N ALA A 112 -7.77 0.75 13.27
CA ALA A 112 -6.96 0.49 14.46
C ALA A 112 -6.51 -0.97 14.54
N LEU A 113 -7.46 -1.90 14.46
CA LEU A 113 -7.18 -3.33 14.58
C LEU A 113 -6.35 -3.85 13.40
N GLY A 114 -6.76 -3.51 12.17
CA GLY A 114 -6.06 -3.98 10.97
C GLY A 114 -4.63 -3.45 10.89
N ALA A 115 -4.39 -2.19 11.24
CA ALA A 115 -3.04 -1.63 11.28
C ALA A 115 -2.22 -2.17 12.45
N GLY A 116 -2.82 -2.37 13.62
CA GLY A 116 -2.16 -2.99 14.77
C GLY A 116 -1.63 -4.38 14.42
N LEU A 117 -2.47 -5.24 13.83
CA LEU A 117 -2.11 -6.60 13.40
C LEU A 117 -1.02 -6.60 12.33
N GLU A 118 -1.09 -5.69 11.35
CA GLU A 118 -0.08 -5.49 10.31
C GLU A 118 1.28 -5.14 10.94
N VAL A 119 1.32 -4.08 11.75
CA VAL A 119 2.57 -3.61 12.38
C VAL A 119 3.16 -4.66 13.30
N LEU A 120 2.34 -5.33 14.11
CA LEU A 120 2.82 -6.37 15.02
C LEU A 120 3.42 -7.56 14.27
N GLY A 121 2.77 -7.98 13.17
CA GLY A 121 3.31 -9.02 12.29
C GLY A 121 4.66 -8.64 11.69
N HIS A 122 4.78 -7.43 11.14
CA HIS A 122 6.04 -6.92 10.58
C HIS A 122 7.12 -6.80 11.64
N THR A 123 6.77 -6.32 12.85
CA THR A 123 7.71 -6.17 13.96
C THR A 123 8.29 -7.51 14.38
N TYR A 124 7.47 -8.55 14.55
CA TYR A 124 7.97 -9.89 14.89
C TYR A 124 8.89 -10.45 13.80
N ALA A 125 8.52 -10.26 12.54
CA ALA A 125 9.37 -10.71 11.42
C ALA A 125 10.72 -9.98 11.40
N ALA A 126 10.73 -8.66 11.61
CA ALA A 126 11.95 -7.85 11.67
C ALA A 126 12.85 -8.21 12.87
N GLN A 127 12.24 -8.61 13.99
CA GLN A 127 12.96 -9.13 15.17
C GLN A 127 13.45 -10.58 15.00
N GLY A 128 13.23 -11.20 13.83
CA GLY A 128 13.66 -12.57 13.52
C GLY A 128 12.64 -13.66 13.88
N ASP A 129 11.51 -13.33 14.49
CA ASP A 129 10.46 -14.31 14.85
C ASP A 129 9.37 -14.37 13.75
N ARG A 130 9.78 -14.78 12.54
CA ARG A 130 8.86 -14.96 11.40
C ARG A 130 7.75 -15.97 11.72
N ALA A 131 8.04 -17.00 12.52
CA ALA A 131 7.04 -18.00 12.88
C ALA A 131 5.90 -17.39 13.70
N ARG A 132 6.21 -16.54 14.67
CA ARG A 132 5.23 -15.80 15.47
C ARG A 132 4.41 -14.84 14.60
N ALA A 133 5.06 -14.10 13.70
CA ALA A 133 4.41 -13.20 12.77
C ALA A 133 3.38 -13.92 11.88
N VAL A 134 3.79 -15.02 11.25
CA VAL A 134 2.94 -15.85 10.39
C VAL A 134 1.78 -16.47 11.18
N ASN A 135 2.01 -16.93 12.42
CA ASN A 135 0.95 -17.50 13.27
C ASN A 135 -0.08 -16.44 13.69
N LEU A 136 0.37 -15.24 14.06
CA LEU A 136 -0.50 -14.10 14.35
C LEU A 136 -1.44 -13.80 13.18
N LEU A 137 -0.88 -13.60 12.00
CA LEU A 137 -1.66 -13.22 10.80
C LEU A 137 -2.53 -14.39 10.29
N ARG A 138 -2.09 -15.65 10.47
CA ARG A 138 -2.92 -16.83 10.17
C ARG A 138 -4.15 -16.91 11.07
N ALA A 139 -4.01 -16.64 12.36
CA ALA A 139 -5.14 -16.59 13.28
C ALA A 139 -6.09 -15.44 12.89
N ALA A 140 -5.55 -14.24 12.67
CA ALA A 140 -6.35 -13.09 12.25
C ALA A 140 -7.13 -13.33 10.94
N ARG A 141 -6.57 -14.04 9.96
CA ARG A 141 -7.28 -14.42 8.73
C ARG A 141 -8.53 -15.23 8.98
N ARG A 142 -8.51 -16.13 9.96
CA ARG A 142 -9.71 -16.94 10.31
C ARG A 142 -10.72 -16.09 11.05
N ASP A 143 -10.24 -15.28 11.99
CA ASP A 143 -11.06 -14.58 12.95
C ASP A 143 -11.78 -13.37 12.32
N TYR A 144 -11.19 -12.80 11.25
CA TYR A 144 -11.70 -11.60 10.54
C TYR A 144 -12.07 -11.87 9.07
N ALA A 145 -12.31 -13.13 8.69
CA ALA A 145 -12.85 -13.48 7.37
C ALA A 145 -14.21 -12.81 7.15
N GLY A 146 -14.45 -12.24 5.97
CA GLY A 146 -15.67 -11.52 5.61
C GLY A 146 -15.79 -10.11 6.18
N THR A 147 -14.79 -9.60 6.91
CA THR A 147 -14.76 -8.22 7.42
C THR A 147 -13.97 -7.29 6.50
N SER A 148 -14.08 -5.97 6.73
CA SER A 148 -13.37 -4.95 5.95
C SER A 148 -11.84 -5.03 6.05
N ILE A 149 -11.28 -5.71 7.07
CA ILE A 149 -9.83 -5.86 7.25
C ILE A 149 -9.28 -7.17 6.65
N GLU A 150 -10.12 -8.06 6.13
CA GLU A 150 -9.70 -9.36 5.58
C GLU A 150 -8.59 -9.20 4.53
N THR A 151 -8.79 -8.34 3.54
CA THR A 151 -7.82 -8.11 2.47
C THR A 151 -6.47 -7.63 3.00
N ARG A 152 -6.46 -6.72 3.99
CA ARG A 152 -5.24 -6.25 4.63
C ARG A 152 -4.48 -7.39 5.31
N ILE A 153 -5.17 -8.19 6.09
CA ILE A 153 -4.58 -9.33 6.81
C ILE A 153 -4.05 -10.37 5.81
N GLN A 154 -4.82 -10.68 4.78
CA GLN A 154 -4.41 -11.62 3.72
C GLN A 154 -3.09 -11.18 3.07
N LYS A 155 -2.99 -9.91 2.68
CA LYS A 155 -1.79 -9.35 2.05
C LYS A 155 -0.57 -9.45 2.96
N ASN A 156 -0.69 -9.06 4.23
CA ASN A 156 0.41 -9.12 5.20
C ASN A 156 0.79 -10.57 5.54
N PHE A 157 -0.17 -11.48 5.60
CA PHE A 157 0.11 -12.91 5.77
C PHE A 157 0.93 -13.46 4.60
N LEU A 158 0.55 -13.15 3.36
CA LEU A 158 1.25 -13.64 2.16
C LEU A 158 2.63 -13.01 2.01
N LEU A 159 2.76 -11.70 2.27
CA LEU A 159 4.06 -11.02 2.31
C LEU A 159 5.08 -11.77 3.19
N LEU A 160 4.63 -12.31 4.32
CA LEU A 160 5.49 -13.02 5.26
C LEU A 160 5.54 -14.54 5.05
N SER A 161 4.71 -15.12 4.19
CA SER A 161 4.58 -16.57 4.10
C SER A 161 4.64 -17.15 2.68
N LEU A 162 4.72 -16.32 1.64
CA LEU A 162 4.69 -16.79 0.26
C LEU A 162 6.05 -17.39 -0.17
N GLU A 163 7.16 -16.80 0.27
CA GLU A 163 8.50 -17.37 0.00
C GLU A 163 8.63 -18.78 0.55
N GLY A 164 9.24 -19.66 -0.24
CA GLY A 164 9.38 -21.09 0.03
C GLY A 164 8.13 -21.91 -0.26
N ARG A 165 7.12 -21.35 -0.95
CA ARG A 165 5.88 -22.04 -1.33
C ARG A 165 5.65 -21.99 -2.84
N PRO A 166 4.85 -22.92 -3.39
CA PRO A 166 4.39 -22.82 -4.75
C PRO A 166 3.69 -21.47 -4.98
N PHE A 167 3.98 -20.84 -6.12
CA PHE A 167 3.29 -19.61 -6.49
C PHE A 167 1.80 -19.86 -6.76
N PRO A 168 0.91 -18.90 -6.45
CA PRO A 168 -0.52 -19.03 -6.75
C PRO A 168 -0.79 -19.09 -8.24
N VAL A 169 -1.81 -19.84 -8.64
CA VAL A 169 -2.25 -19.86 -10.04
C VAL A 169 -2.66 -18.48 -10.50
N LEU A 170 -2.20 -18.07 -11.68
CA LEU A 170 -2.63 -16.82 -12.31
C LEU A 170 -4.05 -16.94 -12.84
N GLU A 171 -4.85 -15.93 -12.53
CA GLU A 171 -6.16 -15.73 -13.13
C GLU A 171 -6.08 -14.71 -14.27
N ILE A 172 -6.83 -14.95 -15.34
CA ILE A 172 -6.80 -14.16 -16.57
C ILE A 172 -8.23 -13.79 -16.95
N ASP A 173 -8.76 -12.68 -16.39
CA ASP A 173 -10.06 -12.15 -16.80
C ASP A 173 -9.95 -11.48 -18.17
N HIS A 174 -8.86 -10.70 -18.35
CA HIS A 174 -8.44 -10.06 -19.60
C HIS A 174 -6.92 -10.05 -19.68
N TYR A 175 -6.38 -9.58 -20.80
CA TYR A 175 -4.94 -9.36 -20.96
C TYR A 175 -4.61 -8.21 -21.92
N LEU A 176 -3.38 -7.70 -21.83
CA LEU A 176 -2.82 -6.71 -22.75
C LEU A 176 -1.66 -7.34 -23.54
N GLY A 177 -1.52 -6.91 -24.80
CA GLY A 177 -0.45 -7.39 -25.65
C GLY A 177 -0.58 -8.86 -26.01
N SER A 178 0.50 -9.62 -25.85
CA SER A 178 0.54 -11.07 -26.11
C SER A 178 -0.24 -11.84 -25.03
N PRO A 179 -0.85 -12.98 -25.37
CA PRO A 179 -1.47 -13.84 -24.37
C PRO A 179 -0.48 -14.20 -23.27
N PRO A 180 -0.89 -14.15 -21.98
CA PRO A 180 -0.05 -14.61 -20.88
C PRO A 180 0.28 -16.11 -21.02
N PRO A 181 1.47 -16.54 -20.56
CA PRO A 181 1.84 -17.94 -20.59
C PRO A 181 0.90 -18.80 -19.72
N THR A 182 0.61 -19.98 -20.21
CA THR A 182 -0.14 -20.99 -19.47
C THR A 182 0.69 -21.59 -18.33
N PRO A 183 0.09 -22.22 -17.31
CA PRO A 183 0.84 -22.91 -16.27
C PRO A 183 1.82 -23.97 -16.80
N ASP A 184 1.50 -24.64 -17.90
CA ASP A 184 2.37 -25.64 -18.52
C ASP A 184 3.58 -25.00 -19.20
N GLU A 185 3.44 -23.84 -19.79
CA GLU A 185 4.54 -23.08 -20.40
C GLU A 185 5.51 -22.49 -19.35
N LEU A 186 5.05 -22.31 -18.12
CA LEU A 186 5.88 -21.84 -17.00
C LEU A 186 6.66 -22.97 -16.31
N LYS A 187 6.32 -24.25 -16.53
CA LYS A 187 7.03 -25.37 -15.92
C LYS A 187 8.50 -25.41 -16.35
N GLY A 188 9.39 -25.56 -15.36
CA GLY A 188 10.83 -25.61 -15.60
C GLY A 188 11.45 -24.27 -16.02
N LYS A 189 10.73 -23.18 -15.87
CA LYS A 189 11.20 -21.82 -16.13
C LYS A 189 11.46 -21.09 -14.83
N VAL A 190 12.42 -20.17 -14.85
CA VAL A 190 12.52 -19.13 -13.83
C VAL A 190 11.54 -18.05 -14.19
N VAL A 191 10.62 -17.70 -13.29
CA VAL A 191 9.55 -16.75 -13.58
C VAL A 191 9.69 -15.52 -12.69
N LEU A 192 9.70 -14.35 -13.32
CA LEU A 192 9.62 -13.07 -12.61
C LEU A 192 8.25 -12.45 -12.85
N PHE A 193 7.42 -12.42 -11.80
CA PHE A 193 6.18 -11.67 -11.83
C PHE A 193 6.45 -10.22 -11.46
N PHE A 194 6.00 -9.31 -12.29
CA PHE A 194 6.06 -7.87 -12.11
C PHE A 194 4.65 -7.31 -11.96
N PHE A 195 4.19 -7.13 -10.72
CA PHE A 195 2.89 -6.52 -10.44
C PHE A 195 2.98 -4.99 -10.57
N TRP A 196 2.14 -4.41 -11.41
CA TRP A 196 2.25 -3.01 -11.79
C TRP A 196 0.90 -2.29 -11.90
N ALA A 197 0.95 -0.95 -12.03
CA ALA A 197 -0.20 -0.09 -12.28
C ALA A 197 0.14 0.95 -13.36
N HIS A 198 -0.84 1.29 -14.19
CA HIS A 198 -0.65 2.25 -15.29
C HIS A 198 -0.24 3.66 -14.82
N TRP A 199 -0.65 4.04 -13.62
CA TRP A 199 -0.33 5.33 -12.99
C TRP A 199 0.98 5.35 -12.21
N CYS A 200 1.61 4.21 -11.95
CA CYS A 200 2.77 4.05 -11.08
C CYS A 200 4.07 4.52 -11.77
N PRO A 201 4.74 5.58 -11.26
CA PRO A 201 6.00 6.06 -11.85
C PRO A 201 7.14 5.06 -11.70
N ASP A 202 7.23 4.38 -10.55
CA ASP A 202 8.28 3.41 -10.24
C ASP A 202 8.16 2.19 -11.15
N CYS A 203 6.94 1.79 -11.49
CA CYS A 203 6.70 0.72 -12.45
C CYS A 203 7.24 1.07 -13.84
N LYS A 204 7.11 2.33 -14.25
CA LYS A 204 7.65 2.81 -15.54
C LYS A 204 9.18 2.85 -15.53
N ARG A 205 9.80 3.13 -14.38
CA ARG A 205 11.27 3.05 -14.21
C ARG A 205 11.78 1.61 -14.18
N GLN A 206 10.97 0.68 -13.67
CA GLN A 206 11.32 -0.75 -13.60
C GLN A 206 11.31 -1.42 -14.98
N GLU A 207 10.47 -0.98 -15.91
CA GLU A 207 10.33 -1.64 -17.23
C GLU A 207 11.64 -1.76 -18.01
N PRO A 208 12.49 -0.73 -18.14
CA PRO A 208 13.79 -0.87 -18.83
C PRO A 208 14.73 -1.89 -18.17
N VAL A 209 14.67 -2.02 -16.85
CA VAL A 209 15.44 -3.04 -16.11
C VAL A 209 14.97 -4.44 -16.48
N LEU A 210 13.64 -4.66 -16.50
CA LEU A 210 13.05 -5.93 -16.90
C LEU A 210 13.39 -6.30 -18.35
N ARG A 211 13.41 -5.34 -19.24
CA ARG A 211 13.82 -5.52 -20.64
C ARG A 211 15.25 -6.03 -20.73
N GLY A 212 16.18 -5.39 -20.02
CA GLY A 212 17.58 -5.81 -20.01
C GLY A 212 17.77 -7.23 -19.46
N LEU A 213 17.02 -7.59 -18.40
CA LEU A 213 17.03 -8.96 -17.86
C LEU A 213 16.42 -9.98 -18.84
N TYR A 214 15.34 -9.64 -19.49
CA TYR A 214 14.75 -10.49 -20.53
C TYR A 214 15.73 -10.73 -21.69
N GLU A 215 16.35 -9.68 -22.21
CA GLU A 215 17.34 -9.78 -23.29
C GLU A 215 18.55 -10.65 -22.89
N ALA A 216 18.98 -10.58 -21.62
CA ALA A 216 20.12 -11.35 -21.14
C ALA A 216 19.81 -12.83 -20.86
N TYR A 217 18.58 -13.15 -20.39
CA TYR A 217 18.31 -14.45 -19.77
C TYR A 217 17.14 -15.23 -20.38
N ASN A 218 16.37 -14.70 -21.35
CA ASN A 218 15.24 -15.42 -21.91
C ASN A 218 15.63 -16.76 -22.56
N ASP A 219 16.75 -16.81 -23.27
CA ASP A 219 17.28 -18.02 -23.91
C ASP A 219 17.73 -19.06 -22.88
N GLN A 220 17.99 -18.64 -21.63
CA GLN A 220 18.35 -19.50 -20.52
C GLN A 220 17.13 -19.95 -19.71
N GLY A 221 15.94 -19.47 -20.07
CA GLY A 221 14.69 -19.90 -19.48
C GLY A 221 14.03 -18.92 -18.51
N LEU A 222 14.45 -17.64 -18.51
CA LEU A 222 13.71 -16.60 -17.79
C LEU A 222 12.43 -16.24 -18.54
N VAL A 223 11.30 -16.20 -17.82
CA VAL A 223 10.02 -15.69 -18.28
C VAL A 223 9.60 -14.53 -17.39
N ILE A 224 9.14 -13.43 -17.99
CA ILE A 224 8.61 -12.30 -17.23
C ILE A 224 7.13 -12.16 -17.53
N VAL A 225 6.32 -12.09 -16.48
CA VAL A 225 4.86 -11.91 -16.53
C VAL A 225 4.50 -10.65 -15.76
N GLY A 226 3.68 -9.77 -16.35
CA GLY A 226 3.33 -8.48 -15.79
C GLY A 226 1.87 -8.39 -15.31
N PRO A 227 1.45 -9.04 -14.21
CA PRO A 227 0.07 -8.95 -13.76
C PRO A 227 -0.30 -7.52 -13.38
N THR A 228 -1.50 -7.10 -13.81
CA THR A 228 -2.14 -5.86 -13.38
C THR A 228 -3.61 -6.11 -13.04
N GLN A 229 -4.31 -5.08 -12.60
CA GLN A 229 -5.74 -5.12 -12.30
C GLN A 229 -6.42 -3.86 -12.80
N TYR A 230 -7.74 -3.82 -12.75
CA TYR A 230 -8.48 -2.58 -12.89
C TYR A 230 -8.38 -1.75 -11.60
N TRP A 231 -8.09 -0.46 -11.76
CA TRP A 231 -7.91 0.50 -10.68
C TRP A 231 -9.13 1.41 -10.53
N GLY A 232 -10.11 1.29 -11.45
CA GLY A 232 -11.33 2.08 -11.46
C GLY A 232 -11.18 3.50 -12.04
N TYR A 233 -10.06 3.78 -12.73
CA TYR A 233 -9.84 5.08 -13.36
C TYR A 233 -8.82 5.01 -14.52
N THR A 234 -8.89 6.01 -15.41
CA THR A 234 -7.98 6.23 -16.53
C THR A 234 -6.97 7.35 -16.21
N SER A 235 -6.45 8.04 -17.21
CA SER A 235 -5.51 9.15 -17.04
C SER A 235 -6.09 10.24 -16.11
N ARG A 236 -5.20 10.86 -15.33
CA ARG A 236 -5.54 11.96 -14.41
C ARG A 236 -6.60 11.63 -13.34
N GLY A 237 -6.77 10.34 -13.03
CA GLY A 237 -7.72 9.91 -12.00
C GLY A 237 -9.19 10.04 -12.40
N GLN A 238 -9.52 10.03 -13.68
CA GLN A 238 -10.89 9.99 -14.17
C GLN A 238 -11.49 8.61 -13.91
N ASN A 239 -12.56 8.55 -13.13
CA ASN A 239 -13.26 7.31 -12.85
C ASN A 239 -13.64 6.60 -14.15
N ALA A 240 -13.49 5.29 -14.17
CA ALA A 240 -13.76 4.45 -15.33
C ALA A 240 -14.35 3.10 -14.92
N THR A 241 -15.22 2.56 -15.75
CA THR A 241 -15.63 1.15 -15.66
C THR A 241 -14.47 0.25 -16.11
N PRO A 242 -14.52 -1.06 -15.82
CA PRO A 242 -13.50 -2.01 -16.32
C PRO A 242 -13.34 -1.97 -17.83
N GLU A 243 -14.43 -1.81 -18.59
CA GLU A 243 -14.42 -1.75 -20.06
C GLU A 243 -13.75 -0.46 -20.57
N GLU A 244 -14.04 0.68 -19.93
CA GLU A 244 -13.43 1.97 -20.25
C GLU A 244 -11.94 1.96 -19.92
N GLU A 245 -11.56 1.41 -18.76
CA GLU A 245 -10.16 1.29 -18.37
C GLU A 245 -9.39 0.34 -19.28
N LEU A 246 -9.99 -0.80 -19.70
CA LEU A 246 -9.40 -1.71 -20.69
C LEU A 246 -9.17 -1.04 -22.04
N ALA A 247 -10.16 -0.24 -22.50
CA ALA A 247 -10.02 0.52 -23.75
C ALA A 247 -8.89 1.55 -23.65
N TYR A 248 -8.79 2.26 -22.53
CA TYR A 248 -7.69 3.19 -22.24
C TYR A 248 -6.33 2.47 -22.24
N LEU A 249 -6.21 1.34 -21.54
CA LEU A 249 -4.96 0.56 -21.46
C LEU A 249 -4.51 0.06 -22.84
N LYS A 250 -5.45 -0.39 -23.69
CA LYS A 250 -5.15 -0.85 -25.06
C LYS A 250 -4.90 0.29 -26.07
N GLY A 251 -5.42 1.48 -25.80
CA GLY A 251 -5.33 2.66 -26.66
C GLY A 251 -4.29 3.67 -26.18
N ASP A 252 -4.77 4.70 -25.48
CA ASP A 252 -3.97 5.87 -25.10
C ASP A 252 -2.75 5.54 -24.24
N TYR A 253 -2.91 4.60 -23.29
CA TYR A 253 -1.80 4.17 -22.45
C TYR A 253 -0.73 3.43 -23.28
N ALA A 254 -1.12 2.43 -24.06
CA ALA A 254 -0.19 1.64 -24.86
C ALA A 254 0.51 2.48 -25.97
N ALA A 255 -0.12 3.56 -26.43
CA ALA A 255 0.51 4.51 -27.35
C ALA A 255 1.68 5.28 -26.73
N GLN A 256 1.61 5.56 -25.41
CA GLN A 256 2.67 6.25 -24.66
C GLN A 256 3.66 5.29 -24.01
N PHE A 257 3.17 4.16 -23.53
CA PHE A 257 3.92 3.12 -22.84
C PHE A 257 3.60 1.76 -23.47
N PRO A 258 4.26 1.42 -24.60
CA PRO A 258 3.99 0.17 -25.31
C PRO A 258 4.15 -1.05 -24.42
N ILE A 259 3.16 -1.93 -24.44
CA ILE A 259 3.26 -3.21 -23.75
C ILE A 259 4.26 -4.08 -24.51
N PRO A 260 5.34 -4.57 -23.86
CA PRO A 260 6.35 -5.39 -24.51
C PRO A 260 5.74 -6.71 -25.03
N SER A 261 6.08 -7.10 -26.24
CA SER A 261 5.60 -8.36 -26.83
C SER A 261 6.12 -9.62 -26.13
N TRP A 262 7.21 -9.48 -25.37
CA TRP A 262 7.84 -10.56 -24.61
C TRP A 262 7.23 -10.75 -23.21
N MET A 263 6.37 -9.85 -22.76
CA MET A 263 5.74 -9.90 -21.42
C MET A 263 4.24 -10.12 -21.56
N GLY A 264 3.76 -11.28 -21.15
CA GLY A 264 2.32 -11.52 -20.98
C GLY A 264 1.77 -10.69 -19.83
N VAL A 265 0.66 -9.97 -20.05
CA VAL A 265 0.07 -9.07 -19.06
C VAL A 265 -1.36 -9.51 -18.70
N PRO A 266 -1.55 -10.46 -17.77
CA PRO A 266 -2.87 -10.82 -17.26
C PRO A 266 -3.47 -9.69 -16.42
N ILE A 267 -4.78 -9.47 -16.58
CA ILE A 267 -5.56 -8.53 -15.79
C ILE A 267 -6.53 -9.33 -14.93
N SER A 268 -6.35 -9.30 -13.61
CA SER A 268 -7.30 -9.79 -12.62
C SER A 268 -6.98 -9.25 -11.23
N THR A 269 -7.99 -8.78 -10.51
CA THR A 269 -7.86 -8.36 -9.11
C THR A 269 -7.45 -9.54 -8.20
N ASN A 270 -7.89 -10.75 -8.53
CA ASN A 270 -7.55 -11.93 -7.75
C ASN A 270 -6.05 -12.25 -7.74
N ASN A 271 -5.30 -11.88 -8.78
CA ASN A 271 -3.85 -12.04 -8.76
C ASN A 271 -3.20 -11.21 -7.64
N PHE A 272 -3.65 -9.97 -7.45
CA PHE A 272 -3.16 -9.14 -6.35
C PHE A 272 -3.52 -9.70 -4.98
N LEU A 273 -4.73 -10.25 -4.82
CA LEU A 273 -5.17 -10.90 -3.58
C LEU A 273 -4.41 -12.21 -3.31
N ASN A 274 -4.26 -13.06 -4.32
CA ASN A 274 -3.65 -14.38 -4.21
C ASN A 274 -2.15 -14.31 -3.94
N PHE A 275 -1.46 -13.31 -4.50
CA PHE A 275 -0.05 -13.03 -4.24
C PHE A 275 0.18 -12.10 -3.05
N GLY A 276 -0.85 -11.48 -2.48
CA GLY A 276 -0.73 -10.56 -1.35
C GLY A 276 -0.15 -9.19 -1.71
N VAL A 277 -0.30 -8.78 -2.97
CA VAL A 277 0.24 -7.51 -3.46
C VAL A 277 -0.57 -6.33 -2.93
N SER A 278 0.10 -5.41 -2.24
CA SER A 278 -0.50 -4.19 -1.67
C SER A 278 0.15 -2.90 -2.17
N THR A 279 1.26 -3.00 -2.86
CA THR A 279 1.97 -1.86 -3.47
C THR A 279 2.45 -2.21 -4.86
N THR A 280 2.73 -1.20 -5.69
CA THR A 280 3.30 -1.35 -7.02
C THR A 280 4.53 -0.45 -7.17
N PRO A 281 5.60 -0.98 -7.80
CA PRO A 281 5.74 -2.35 -8.23
C PRO A 281 5.86 -3.34 -7.07
N THR A 282 5.52 -4.61 -7.31
CA THR A 282 5.93 -5.74 -6.50
C THR A 282 6.51 -6.79 -7.42
N LEU A 283 7.68 -7.31 -7.06
CA LEU A 283 8.41 -8.31 -7.81
C LEU A 283 8.36 -9.65 -7.09
N VAL A 284 7.99 -10.73 -7.77
CA VAL A 284 7.95 -12.08 -7.20
C VAL A 284 8.75 -13.01 -8.11
N LEU A 285 9.88 -13.49 -7.61
CA LEU A 285 10.77 -14.39 -8.34
C LEU A 285 10.49 -15.85 -7.93
N VAL A 286 10.36 -16.71 -8.94
CA VAL A 286 9.98 -18.10 -8.80
C VAL A 286 11.03 -18.96 -9.53
N ASP A 287 11.43 -20.06 -8.90
CA ASP A 287 12.37 -21.02 -9.49
C ASP A 287 11.71 -21.99 -10.49
N ARG A 288 12.52 -22.89 -11.05
CA ARG A 288 12.08 -23.89 -12.03
C ARG A 288 11.07 -24.90 -11.48
N ASP A 289 11.03 -25.10 -10.16
CA ASP A 289 10.08 -25.98 -9.47
C ASP A 289 8.77 -25.25 -9.13
N GLY A 290 8.66 -23.97 -9.47
CA GLY A 290 7.50 -23.15 -9.19
C GLY A 290 7.42 -22.64 -7.75
N ILE A 291 8.56 -22.65 -7.04
CA ILE A 291 8.64 -22.18 -5.66
C ILE A 291 9.08 -20.71 -5.63
N VAL A 292 8.36 -19.89 -4.87
CA VAL A 292 8.70 -18.48 -4.68
C VAL A 292 10.02 -18.36 -3.91
N GLN A 293 11.02 -17.78 -4.54
CA GLN A 293 12.34 -17.56 -3.98
C GLN A 293 12.51 -16.15 -3.40
N ARG A 294 11.82 -15.18 -3.97
CA ARG A 294 11.84 -13.79 -3.48
C ARG A 294 10.49 -13.11 -3.68
N TYR A 295 10.04 -12.40 -2.65
CA TYR A 295 8.90 -11.51 -2.68
C TYR A 295 9.36 -10.09 -2.30
N ASN A 296 9.35 -9.15 -3.23
CA ASN A 296 9.88 -7.81 -3.04
C ASN A 296 8.84 -6.72 -3.35
N PRO A 297 8.24 -6.08 -2.35
CA PRO A 297 7.52 -4.83 -2.55
C PRO A 297 8.50 -3.71 -2.88
N GLY A 298 8.27 -3.01 -3.99
CA GLY A 298 9.14 -1.96 -4.52
C GLY A 298 9.95 -2.43 -5.73
N ASP A 299 10.70 -1.47 -6.31
CA ASP A 299 11.61 -1.69 -7.42
C ASP A 299 12.94 -2.30 -6.95
N LEU A 300 13.65 -2.93 -7.87
CA LEU A 300 15.01 -3.43 -7.71
C LEU A 300 15.84 -3.03 -8.93
N SER A 301 17.11 -2.76 -8.71
CA SER A 301 18.07 -2.50 -9.78
C SER A 301 18.31 -3.75 -10.65
N HIS A 302 18.92 -3.56 -11.82
CA HIS A 302 19.32 -4.66 -12.70
C HIS A 302 20.30 -5.62 -11.99
N GLU A 303 21.27 -5.08 -11.27
CA GLU A 303 22.29 -5.87 -10.56
C GLU A 303 21.68 -6.72 -9.43
N GLU A 304 20.77 -6.13 -8.66
CA GLU A 304 20.06 -6.86 -7.59
C GLU A 304 19.21 -8.00 -8.15
N LEU A 305 18.46 -7.75 -9.22
CA LEU A 305 17.64 -8.79 -9.86
C LEU A 305 18.50 -9.86 -10.56
N ALA A 306 19.57 -9.48 -11.26
CA ALA A 306 20.48 -10.42 -11.89
C ALA A 306 21.10 -11.37 -10.85
N ALA A 307 21.57 -10.83 -9.72
CA ALA A 307 22.15 -11.63 -8.62
C ALA A 307 21.16 -12.64 -8.02
N LEU A 308 19.85 -12.35 -8.08
CA LEU A 308 18.80 -13.28 -7.63
C LEU A 308 18.41 -14.30 -8.70
N ILE A 309 18.46 -13.92 -9.97
CA ILE A 309 18.00 -14.73 -11.10
C ILE A 309 19.08 -15.74 -11.53
N GLU A 310 20.34 -15.32 -11.66
CA GLU A 310 21.44 -16.15 -12.18
C GLU A 310 21.57 -17.51 -11.49
N PRO A 311 21.55 -17.61 -10.14
CA PRO A 311 21.63 -18.89 -9.45
C PRO A 311 20.45 -19.83 -9.72
N LEU A 312 19.32 -19.33 -10.18
CA LEU A 312 18.12 -20.12 -10.49
C LEU A 312 18.10 -20.63 -11.94
N LEU A 313 18.96 -20.07 -12.80
CA LEU A 313 19.07 -20.45 -14.20
C LEU A 313 20.06 -21.61 -14.41
N GLU A 314 20.96 -21.84 -13.46
CA GLU A 314 21.90 -22.99 -13.44
C GLU A 314 21.13 -24.30 -13.22
#